data_ca6c108d88109b79cad8cf748e1eba96
#
_entry.id   ca6c108d88109b79cad8cf748e1eba96
#
_cell.length_a   1.000
_cell.length_b   1.000
_cell.length_c   1.000
_cell.angle_alpha   90.00
_cell.angle_beta   90.00
_cell.angle_gamma   90.00
#
_symmetry.space_group_name_H-M   'P 1'
#
loop_
_entity.id
_entity.type
_entity.pdbx_description
1 polymer ?
#
loop_
_entity_poly.entity_id
_entity_poly.type
_entity_poly.pdbx_seq_one_letter_code
_entity_poly.pdbx_strand_id
1 'polypeptide(L)'
;AGAIGSPQILELSGIGRGDILQQAGIDVRHELPGVGEALQDHLQIRLVYEVNVPTLNDMINSMFGKLSIGMKYAFARSGPMSLGASQVAIFAKSMDGLETPDIQFHFQPLSADKPGLVMHPFSGFTSSVCQLRPESRGRVHITSPDAADYPKIVPHYLSAPADQLCAIRAVKFARKMAEMPALKPFIEREHTMIDDMKSDEDHLAVERQF
;
A
#
# COMPACT_ATOMS: atom_id res chain seq x y z
N ALA A 1 -5.35 15.59 12.66
CA ALA A 1 -5.43 14.23 13.15
C ALA A 1 -5.59 13.19 12.02
N GLY A 2 -6.13 13.59 10.86
CA GLY A 2 -6.29 12.71 9.69
C GLY A 2 -7.44 11.71 9.83
N ALA A 3 -7.54 10.78 8.87
CA ALA A 3 -8.66 9.84 8.77
C ALA A 3 -8.76 8.87 9.97
N ILE A 4 -7.68 8.63 10.68
CA ILE A 4 -7.65 7.74 11.85
C ILE A 4 -7.82 8.52 13.15
N GLY A 5 -7.04 9.58 13.37
CA GLY A 5 -7.07 10.31 14.62
C GLY A 5 -8.28 11.24 14.79
N SER A 6 -8.91 11.70 13.69
CA SER A 6 -10.11 12.56 13.82
C SER A 6 -11.31 11.82 14.41
N PRO A 7 -11.72 10.64 13.91
CA PRO A 7 -12.79 9.88 14.56
C PRO A 7 -12.43 9.46 15.99
N GLN A 8 -11.19 9.07 16.26
CA GLN A 8 -10.75 8.74 17.63
C GLN A 8 -10.95 9.91 18.58
N ILE A 9 -10.55 11.13 18.20
CA ILE A 9 -10.75 12.34 19.03
C ILE A 9 -12.23 12.63 19.26
N LEU A 10 -13.06 12.52 18.23
CA LEU A 10 -14.49 12.75 18.33
C LEU A 10 -15.15 11.74 19.29
N GLU A 11 -14.88 10.45 19.09
CA GLU A 11 -15.44 9.39 19.91
C GLU A 11 -14.99 9.50 21.37
N LEU A 12 -13.71 9.74 21.65
CA LEU A 12 -13.20 10.00 23.00
C LEU A 12 -13.82 11.26 23.63
N SER A 13 -14.31 12.19 22.82
CA SER A 13 -15.05 13.37 23.30
C SER A 13 -16.55 13.13 23.49
N GLY A 14 -17.02 11.89 23.29
CA GLY A 14 -18.45 11.53 23.43
C GLY A 14 -19.29 11.86 22.19
N ILE A 15 -18.67 12.06 21.03
CA ILE A 15 -19.33 12.37 19.77
C ILE A 15 -19.15 11.18 18.82
N GLY A 16 -20.22 10.46 18.53
CA GLY A 16 -20.15 9.26 17.70
C GLY A 16 -21.39 8.40 17.83
N ARG A 17 -21.25 7.15 17.46
CA ARG A 17 -22.32 6.14 17.59
C ARG A 17 -22.44 5.69 19.05
N GLY A 18 -23.63 5.86 19.63
CA GLY A 18 -23.85 5.67 21.05
C GLY A 18 -23.53 4.28 21.57
N ASP A 19 -23.82 3.22 20.81
CA ASP A 19 -23.48 1.85 21.16
C ASP A 19 -21.97 1.61 21.26
N ILE A 20 -21.19 2.20 20.35
CA ILE A 20 -19.71 2.10 20.34
C ILE A 20 -19.13 2.88 21.52
N LEU A 21 -19.61 4.11 21.74
CA LEU A 21 -19.15 4.95 22.84
C LEU A 21 -19.39 4.27 24.20
N GLN A 22 -20.60 3.73 24.41
CA GLN A 22 -20.95 3.03 25.64
C GLN A 22 -20.12 1.75 25.85
N GLN A 23 -19.87 0.97 24.79
CA GLN A 23 -18.98 -0.19 24.84
C GLN A 23 -17.55 0.18 25.24
N ALA A 24 -17.08 1.34 24.79
CA ALA A 24 -15.77 1.88 25.15
C ALA A 24 -15.74 2.60 26.53
N GLY A 25 -16.87 2.67 27.24
CA GLY A 25 -16.96 3.35 28.54
C GLY A 25 -17.01 4.88 28.46
N ILE A 26 -17.42 5.43 27.32
CA ILE A 26 -17.55 6.88 27.07
C ILE A 26 -19.03 7.30 27.16
N ASP A 27 -19.31 8.38 27.88
CA ASP A 27 -20.63 9.00 27.92
C ASP A 27 -21.00 9.64 26.58
N VAL A 28 -22.19 9.35 26.07
CA VAL A 28 -22.70 9.93 24.83
C VAL A 28 -23.09 11.39 25.07
N ARG A 29 -22.33 12.30 24.47
CA ARG A 29 -22.64 13.74 24.46
C ARG A 29 -23.43 14.16 23.22
N HIS A 30 -23.10 13.54 22.09
CA HIS A 30 -23.79 13.82 20.83
C HIS A 30 -23.80 12.57 19.96
N GLU A 31 -25.00 12.10 19.62
CA GLU A 31 -25.18 10.97 18.70
C GLU A 31 -24.85 11.42 17.27
N LEU A 32 -23.80 10.87 16.69
CA LEU A 32 -23.36 11.16 15.33
C LEU A 32 -22.88 9.86 14.65
N PRO A 33 -23.80 9.07 14.06
CA PRO A 33 -23.51 7.71 13.59
C PRO A 33 -22.45 7.61 12.48
N GLY A 34 -22.18 8.72 11.77
CA GLY A 34 -21.17 8.74 10.70
C GLY A 34 -19.71 8.82 11.19
N VAL A 35 -19.48 9.09 12.48
CA VAL A 35 -18.10 9.15 13.01
C VAL A 35 -17.47 7.78 12.98
N GLY A 36 -16.29 7.68 12.41
CA GLY A 36 -15.55 6.44 12.26
C GLY A 36 -16.01 5.52 11.14
N GLU A 37 -17.12 5.84 10.47
CA GLU A 37 -17.64 5.05 9.35
C GLU A 37 -17.10 5.53 8.00
N ALA A 38 -17.34 4.73 6.95
CA ALA A 38 -17.01 5.02 5.56
C ALA A 38 -15.50 5.27 5.31
N LEU A 39 -14.61 4.61 6.04
CA LEU A 39 -13.17 4.65 5.77
C LEU A 39 -12.90 4.18 4.34
N GLN A 40 -12.15 4.97 3.59
CA GLN A 40 -11.60 4.63 2.28
C GLN A 40 -10.09 4.61 2.36
N ASP A 41 -9.47 3.59 1.77
CA ASP A 41 -8.03 3.49 1.69
C ASP A 41 -7.60 2.80 0.40
N HIS A 42 -6.36 3.05 -0.03
CA HIS A 42 -5.77 2.44 -1.22
C HIS A 42 -5.05 1.14 -0.86
N LEU A 43 -5.66 -0.01 -1.15
CA LEU A 43 -4.96 -1.29 -1.06
C LEU A 43 -3.79 -1.30 -2.06
N GLN A 44 -2.57 -1.45 -1.53
CA GLN A 44 -1.35 -1.54 -2.33
C GLN A 44 -1.00 -3.00 -2.61
N ILE A 45 -1.14 -3.40 -3.86
CA ILE A 45 -0.73 -4.73 -4.33
C ILE A 45 0.72 -4.60 -4.82
N ARG A 46 1.63 -5.39 -4.26
CA ARG A 46 3.06 -5.26 -4.50
C ARG A 46 3.59 -6.43 -5.30
N LEU A 47 4.07 -6.17 -6.50
CA LEU A 47 4.80 -7.14 -7.31
C LEU A 47 6.30 -6.84 -7.19
N VAL A 48 7.06 -7.83 -6.79
CA VAL A 48 8.51 -7.76 -6.65
C VAL A 48 9.14 -8.52 -7.80
N TYR A 49 10.10 -7.90 -8.46
CA TYR A 49 10.85 -8.50 -9.57
C TYR A 49 12.34 -8.56 -9.22
N GLU A 50 12.92 -9.75 -9.37
CA GLU A 50 14.36 -9.95 -9.37
C GLU A 50 14.93 -9.54 -10.71
N VAL A 51 16.07 -8.83 -10.71
CA VAL A 51 16.66 -8.25 -11.92
C VAL A 51 18.16 -8.52 -12.02
N ASN A 52 18.66 -8.53 -13.25
CA ASN A 52 20.07 -8.78 -13.58
C ASN A 52 20.95 -7.51 -13.58
N VAL A 53 20.45 -6.41 -13.02
CA VAL A 53 21.17 -5.14 -12.89
C VAL A 53 21.17 -4.68 -11.44
N PRO A 54 22.24 -3.99 -10.98
CA PRO A 54 22.29 -3.51 -9.60
C PRO A 54 21.16 -2.55 -9.25
N THR A 55 20.58 -2.71 -8.05
CA THR A 55 19.52 -1.87 -7.51
C THR A 55 19.93 -1.26 -6.16
N LEU A 56 19.02 -0.55 -5.50
CA LEU A 56 19.30 -0.04 -4.15
C LEU A 56 19.51 -1.16 -3.12
N ASN A 57 18.97 -2.37 -3.35
CA ASN A 57 19.21 -3.52 -2.47
C ASN A 57 20.70 -3.81 -2.34
N ASP A 58 21.43 -3.84 -3.46
CA ASP A 58 22.86 -4.12 -3.49
C ASP A 58 23.66 -3.08 -2.68
N MET A 59 23.28 -1.81 -2.81
CA MET A 59 23.92 -0.73 -2.07
C MET A 59 23.59 -0.79 -0.57
N ILE A 60 22.32 -1.04 -0.23
CA ILE A 60 21.86 -1.07 1.17
C ILE A 60 22.35 -2.33 1.89
N ASN A 61 22.50 -3.46 1.22
CA ASN A 61 23.03 -4.69 1.80
C ASN A 61 24.56 -4.67 1.95
N SER A 62 25.27 -3.75 1.30
CA SER A 62 26.71 -3.60 1.38
C SER A 62 27.14 -2.54 2.40
N MET A 63 28.15 -2.85 3.24
CA MET A 63 28.74 -1.86 4.15
C MET A 63 29.35 -0.67 3.41
N PHE A 64 30.08 -0.91 2.33
CA PHE A 64 30.63 0.16 1.48
C PHE A 64 29.54 0.97 0.79
N GLY A 65 28.47 0.32 0.36
CA GLY A 65 27.30 0.99 -0.20
C GLY A 65 26.64 1.91 0.81
N LYS A 66 26.39 1.46 2.04
CA LYS A 66 25.85 2.29 3.13
C LYS A 66 26.72 3.51 3.41
N LEU A 67 28.03 3.32 3.49
CA LEU A 67 28.97 4.40 3.70
C LEU A 67 28.96 5.41 2.54
N SER A 68 28.94 4.92 1.30
CA SER A 68 28.87 5.77 0.11
C SER A 68 27.58 6.59 0.08
N ILE A 69 26.41 5.97 0.38
CA ILE A 69 25.12 6.66 0.48
C ILE A 69 25.19 7.74 1.56
N GLY A 70 25.70 7.41 2.75
CA GLY A 70 25.84 8.36 3.86
C GLY A 70 26.75 9.55 3.54
N MET A 71 27.92 9.29 2.94
CA MET A 71 28.85 10.34 2.54
C MET A 71 28.26 11.27 1.46
N LYS A 72 27.63 10.71 0.42
CA LYS A 72 26.96 11.52 -0.60
C LYS A 72 25.89 12.43 0.01
N TYR A 73 25.12 11.93 0.94
CA TYR A 73 24.11 12.76 1.60
C TYR A 73 24.74 13.81 2.52
N ALA A 74 25.74 13.45 3.33
CA ALA A 74 26.39 14.38 4.26
C ALA A 74 27.06 15.55 3.55
N PHE A 75 27.82 15.29 2.48
CA PHE A 75 28.63 16.29 1.79
C PHE A 75 27.94 16.97 0.61
N ALA A 76 27.08 16.25 -0.12
CA ALA A 76 26.47 16.76 -1.35
C ALA A 76 24.94 16.87 -1.29
N ARG A 77 24.28 16.45 -0.20
CA ARG A 77 22.82 16.39 -0.08
C ARG A 77 22.15 15.70 -1.29
N SER A 78 22.80 14.67 -1.80
CA SER A 78 22.39 13.95 -3.01
C SER A 78 22.40 12.42 -2.79
N GLY A 79 21.95 11.69 -3.79
CA GLY A 79 21.90 10.22 -3.76
C GLY A 79 20.62 9.68 -3.14
N PRO A 80 20.55 8.37 -2.85
CA PRO A 80 19.33 7.69 -2.44
C PRO A 80 18.61 8.30 -1.21
N MET A 81 19.36 8.86 -0.25
CA MET A 81 18.76 9.49 0.94
C MET A 81 18.10 10.84 0.67
N SER A 82 18.30 11.43 -0.51
CA SER A 82 17.65 12.68 -0.92
C SER A 82 16.40 12.48 -1.77
N LEU A 83 16.04 11.23 -2.07
CA LEU A 83 14.91 10.85 -2.93
C LEU A 83 13.87 10.08 -2.13
N GLY A 84 12.61 10.20 -2.54
CA GLY A 84 11.55 9.32 -2.06
C GLY A 84 11.76 7.87 -2.51
N ALA A 85 11.25 6.91 -1.74
CA ALA A 85 11.37 5.50 -2.09
C ALA A 85 10.72 5.17 -3.43
N SER A 86 9.55 5.76 -3.72
CA SER A 86 8.87 5.65 -5.01
C SER A 86 9.32 6.77 -5.93
N GLN A 87 10.10 6.44 -6.95
CA GLN A 87 10.70 7.42 -7.86
C GLN A 87 9.89 7.66 -9.13
N VAL A 88 9.02 6.71 -9.51
CA VAL A 88 8.14 6.82 -10.67
C VAL A 88 6.73 6.48 -10.24
N ALA A 89 5.79 7.35 -10.62
CA ALA A 89 4.35 7.11 -10.51
C ALA A 89 3.74 7.06 -11.92
N ILE A 90 2.87 6.07 -12.14
CA ILE A 90 2.14 5.92 -13.41
C ILE A 90 0.66 5.88 -13.08
N PHE A 91 -0.13 6.71 -13.75
CA PHE A 91 -1.59 6.67 -13.72
C PHE A 91 -2.08 6.03 -15.01
N ALA A 92 -2.85 4.97 -14.90
CA ALA A 92 -3.32 4.21 -16.06
C ALA A 92 -4.80 3.86 -15.93
N LYS A 93 -5.39 3.48 -17.06
CA LYS A 93 -6.75 2.92 -17.12
C LYS A 93 -6.64 1.40 -17.10
N SER A 94 -7.30 0.74 -16.15
CA SER A 94 -7.28 -0.72 -16.03
C SER A 94 -8.04 -1.42 -17.16
N MET A 95 -8.91 -0.68 -17.85
CA MET A 95 -9.69 -1.15 -19.00
C MET A 95 -10.01 -0.02 -19.96
N ASP A 96 -10.36 -0.39 -21.19
CA ASP A 96 -10.83 0.56 -22.20
C ASP A 96 -12.18 1.17 -21.81
N GLY A 97 -12.44 2.37 -22.32
CA GLY A 97 -13.72 3.08 -22.12
C GLY A 97 -13.81 3.91 -20.83
N LEU A 98 -12.83 3.84 -19.92
CA LEU A 98 -12.78 4.75 -18.77
C LEU A 98 -12.43 6.16 -19.22
N GLU A 99 -13.06 7.17 -18.63
CA GLU A 99 -12.75 8.59 -18.93
C GLU A 99 -11.39 8.99 -18.35
N THR A 100 -11.12 8.56 -17.12
CA THR A 100 -9.89 8.90 -16.36
C THR A 100 -9.17 7.66 -15.88
N PRO A 101 -7.86 7.74 -15.55
CA PRO A 101 -7.15 6.66 -14.88
C PRO A 101 -7.84 6.22 -13.60
N ASP A 102 -7.87 4.91 -13.35
CA ASP A 102 -8.46 4.28 -12.17
C ASP A 102 -7.45 3.52 -11.33
N ILE A 103 -6.22 3.32 -11.86
CA ILE A 103 -5.12 2.67 -11.15
C ILE A 103 -3.87 3.57 -11.13
N GLN A 104 -3.09 3.43 -10.05
CA GLN A 104 -1.82 4.13 -9.88
C GLN A 104 -0.72 3.13 -9.53
N PHE A 105 0.42 3.27 -10.19
CA PHE A 105 1.64 2.53 -9.88
C PHE A 105 2.65 3.40 -9.15
N HIS A 106 3.36 2.77 -8.23
CA HIS A 106 4.54 3.29 -7.56
C HIS A 106 5.72 2.35 -7.83
N PHE A 107 6.73 2.81 -8.55
CA PHE A 107 7.95 2.06 -8.80
C PHE A 107 9.03 2.44 -7.80
N GLN A 108 9.58 1.43 -7.14
CA GLN A 108 10.64 1.56 -6.14
C GLN A 108 11.84 0.73 -6.60
N PRO A 109 13.04 1.32 -6.80
CA PRO A 109 14.24 0.58 -7.21
C PRO A 109 14.86 -0.19 -6.04
N LEU A 110 14.02 -0.79 -5.23
CA LEU A 110 14.34 -1.61 -4.07
C LEU A 110 13.22 -2.63 -3.83
N SER A 111 13.52 -3.68 -3.09
CA SER A 111 12.55 -4.69 -2.72
C SER A 111 12.75 -5.23 -1.30
N ALA A 112 11.64 -5.49 -0.62
CA ALA A 112 11.53 -6.11 0.70
C ALA A 112 10.14 -6.75 0.82
N ASP A 113 9.94 -7.72 1.72
CA ASP A 113 8.62 -8.34 1.95
C ASP A 113 7.57 -7.32 2.40
N LYS A 114 7.95 -6.42 3.30
CA LYS A 114 7.09 -5.35 3.79
C LYS A 114 7.87 -4.03 3.87
N PRO A 115 7.19 -2.88 3.76
CA PRO A 115 7.84 -1.58 3.96
C PRO A 115 8.52 -1.50 5.33
N GLY A 116 9.77 -1.01 5.36
CA GLY A 116 10.55 -0.85 6.59
C GLY A 116 11.24 -2.11 7.11
N LEU A 117 11.08 -3.27 6.46
CA LEU A 117 11.82 -4.48 6.77
C LEU A 117 13.19 -4.54 6.06
N VAL A 118 13.93 -5.61 6.35
CA VAL A 118 15.21 -5.90 5.69
C VAL A 118 15.00 -6.07 4.19
N MET A 119 15.87 -5.46 3.40
CA MET A 119 15.85 -5.60 1.94
C MET A 119 16.16 -7.05 1.54
N HIS A 120 15.56 -7.49 0.44
CA HIS A 120 15.91 -8.78 -0.14
C HIS A 120 17.41 -8.85 -0.46
N PRO A 121 18.03 -10.04 -0.38
CA PRO A 121 19.47 -10.19 -0.63
C PRO A 121 19.84 -10.11 -2.13
N PHE A 122 18.87 -10.07 -3.02
CA PHE A 122 19.04 -9.98 -4.46
C PHE A 122 18.75 -8.56 -4.98
N SER A 123 19.24 -8.27 -6.19
CA SER A 123 18.88 -7.06 -6.91
C SER A 123 17.41 -7.12 -7.33
N GLY A 124 16.61 -6.16 -6.93
CA GLY A 124 15.19 -6.18 -7.23
C GLY A 124 14.54 -4.81 -7.20
N PHE A 125 13.38 -4.72 -7.84
CA PHE A 125 12.50 -3.56 -7.74
C PHE A 125 11.08 -3.97 -7.35
N THR A 126 10.33 -3.03 -6.82
CA THR A 126 8.92 -3.22 -6.50
C THR A 126 8.06 -2.35 -7.44
N SER A 127 7.08 -2.98 -8.08
CA SER A 127 5.97 -2.33 -8.75
C SER A 127 4.75 -2.47 -7.88
N SER A 128 4.36 -1.41 -7.19
CA SER A 128 3.17 -1.38 -6.33
C SER A 128 2.03 -0.75 -7.09
N VAL A 129 0.86 -1.35 -7.08
CA VAL A 129 -0.34 -0.80 -7.74
C VAL A 129 -1.50 -0.69 -6.78
N CYS A 130 -2.28 0.37 -6.90
CA CYS A 130 -3.52 0.55 -6.16
C CYS A 130 -4.64 1.09 -7.06
N GLN A 131 -5.87 0.80 -6.68
CA GLN A 131 -7.05 1.44 -7.23
C GLN A 131 -7.18 2.86 -6.66
N LEU A 132 -7.52 3.84 -7.51
CA LEU A 132 -7.63 5.25 -7.11
C LEU A 132 -8.95 5.62 -6.45
N ARG A 133 -10.02 4.91 -6.76
CA ARG A 133 -11.36 5.20 -6.27
C ARG A 133 -12.06 3.93 -5.81
N PRO A 134 -11.64 3.33 -4.68
CA PRO A 134 -12.28 2.14 -4.16
C PRO A 134 -13.73 2.41 -3.72
N GLU A 135 -14.60 1.44 -3.96
CA GLU A 135 -15.99 1.45 -3.49
C GLU A 135 -16.15 0.78 -2.13
N SER A 136 -15.21 -0.07 -1.74
CA SER A 136 -15.17 -0.70 -0.42
C SER A 136 -15.10 0.34 0.68
N ARG A 137 -15.82 0.10 1.78
CA ARG A 137 -15.89 1.00 2.92
C ARG A 137 -15.54 0.26 4.20
N GLY A 138 -14.62 0.83 4.94
CA GLY A 138 -14.21 0.37 6.24
C GLY A 138 -14.69 1.28 7.37
N ARG A 139 -14.10 1.09 8.54
CA ARG A 139 -14.43 1.84 9.75
C ARG A 139 -13.24 1.96 10.69
N VAL A 140 -13.30 2.97 11.56
CA VAL A 140 -12.28 3.23 12.60
C VAL A 140 -13.02 3.61 13.88
N HIS A 141 -12.88 2.80 14.94
CA HIS A 141 -13.55 3.05 16.21
C HIS A 141 -12.60 2.85 17.37
N ILE A 142 -12.82 3.61 18.45
CA ILE A 142 -12.13 3.42 19.72
C ILE A 142 -12.48 2.04 20.33
N THR A 143 -11.58 1.51 21.15
CA THR A 143 -11.78 0.24 21.86
C THR A 143 -11.76 0.42 23.38
N SER A 144 -11.33 1.59 23.85
CA SER A 144 -11.24 1.95 25.26
C SER A 144 -11.35 3.48 25.42
N PRO A 145 -11.50 3.99 26.67
CA PRO A 145 -11.48 5.43 26.91
C PRO A 145 -10.06 6.03 26.97
N ASP A 146 -9.02 5.21 26.88
CA ASP A 146 -7.63 5.69 26.92
C ASP A 146 -7.20 6.21 25.54
N ALA A 147 -6.78 7.46 25.48
CA ALA A 147 -6.29 8.09 24.25
C ALA A 147 -4.97 7.50 23.73
N ALA A 148 -4.24 6.75 24.54
CA ALA A 148 -3.02 6.06 24.16
C ALA A 148 -3.29 4.73 23.44
N ASP A 149 -4.49 4.17 23.59
CA ASP A 149 -4.88 2.96 22.91
C ASP A 149 -5.17 3.23 21.42
N TYR A 150 -4.63 2.35 20.57
CA TYR A 150 -4.92 2.44 19.13
C TYR A 150 -6.37 2.07 18.83
N PRO A 151 -7.07 2.84 17.97
CA PRO A 151 -8.40 2.49 17.53
C PRO A 151 -8.38 1.20 16.71
N LYS A 152 -9.49 0.50 16.67
CA LYS A 152 -9.69 -0.64 15.78
C LYS A 152 -9.95 -0.12 14.37
N ILE A 153 -9.04 -0.42 13.45
CA ILE A 153 -9.11 -0.06 12.05
C ILE A 153 -9.54 -1.30 11.25
N VAL A 154 -10.62 -1.20 10.51
CA VAL A 154 -11.15 -2.29 9.69
C VAL A 154 -11.39 -1.75 8.27
N PRO A 155 -10.43 -1.88 7.34
CA PRO A 155 -10.53 -1.29 6.02
C PRO A 155 -11.61 -1.93 5.13
N HIS A 156 -11.91 -3.22 5.32
CA HIS A 156 -12.79 -4.03 4.48
C HIS A 156 -12.39 -3.98 3.00
N TYR A 157 -11.10 -4.07 2.72
CA TYR A 157 -10.60 -4.13 1.34
C TYR A 157 -11.32 -5.20 0.53
N LEU A 158 -11.50 -4.92 -0.77
CA LEU A 158 -12.10 -5.83 -1.75
C LEU A 158 -13.49 -6.36 -1.36
N SER A 159 -14.23 -5.65 -0.51
CA SER A 159 -15.61 -6.01 -0.20
C SER A 159 -16.58 -5.67 -1.33
N ALA A 160 -16.24 -4.71 -2.18
CA ALA A 160 -17.01 -4.35 -3.36
C ALA A 160 -16.54 -5.13 -4.58
N PRO A 161 -17.44 -5.72 -5.40
CA PRO A 161 -17.07 -6.47 -6.61
C PRO A 161 -16.29 -5.63 -7.64
N ALA A 162 -16.56 -4.32 -7.73
CA ALA A 162 -15.83 -3.43 -8.61
C ALA A 162 -14.34 -3.34 -8.23
N ASP A 163 -14.03 -3.31 -6.92
CA ASP A 163 -12.67 -3.26 -6.42
C ASP A 163 -11.92 -4.57 -6.70
N GLN A 164 -12.59 -5.72 -6.54
CA GLN A 164 -12.03 -7.03 -6.87
C GLN A 164 -11.63 -7.10 -8.35
N LEU A 165 -12.52 -6.68 -9.25
CA LEU A 165 -12.24 -6.68 -10.69
C LEU A 165 -11.12 -5.68 -11.05
N CYS A 166 -11.07 -4.52 -10.40
CA CYS A 166 -10.02 -3.55 -10.62
C CYS A 166 -8.66 -4.08 -10.15
N ALA A 167 -8.59 -4.73 -8.98
CA ALA A 167 -7.39 -5.35 -8.45
C ALA A 167 -6.82 -6.42 -9.40
N ILE A 168 -7.65 -7.34 -9.89
CA ILE A 168 -7.26 -8.35 -10.88
C ILE A 168 -6.69 -7.70 -12.15
N ARG A 169 -7.35 -6.67 -12.68
CA ARG A 169 -6.89 -5.95 -13.87
C ARG A 169 -5.58 -5.22 -13.62
N ALA A 170 -5.42 -4.63 -12.44
CA ALA A 170 -4.20 -3.94 -12.04
C ALA A 170 -2.99 -4.88 -12.00
N VAL A 171 -3.12 -6.08 -11.43
CA VAL A 171 -2.06 -7.11 -11.43
C VAL A 171 -1.75 -7.56 -12.86
N LYS A 172 -2.75 -7.85 -13.68
CA LYS A 172 -2.54 -8.21 -15.10
C LYS A 172 -1.84 -7.09 -15.87
N PHE A 173 -2.18 -5.83 -15.59
CA PHE A 173 -1.52 -4.67 -16.19
C PHE A 173 -0.06 -4.57 -15.76
N ALA A 174 0.24 -4.77 -14.46
CA ALA A 174 1.62 -4.77 -13.95
C ALA A 174 2.48 -5.84 -14.62
N ARG A 175 1.97 -7.06 -14.77
CA ARG A 175 2.67 -8.15 -15.47
C ARG A 175 2.85 -7.85 -16.95
N LYS A 176 1.85 -7.26 -17.61
CA LYS A 176 2.00 -6.80 -19.00
C LYS A 176 3.10 -5.74 -19.15
N MET A 177 3.24 -4.82 -18.19
CA MET A 177 4.34 -3.84 -18.22
C MET A 177 5.71 -4.51 -18.04
N ALA A 178 5.83 -5.51 -17.18
CA ALA A 178 7.07 -6.27 -16.99
C ALA A 178 7.51 -6.98 -18.28
N GLU A 179 6.58 -7.41 -19.12
CA GLU A 179 6.85 -8.05 -20.42
C GLU A 179 7.20 -7.06 -21.55
N MET A 180 7.12 -5.74 -21.32
CA MET A 180 7.45 -4.75 -22.35
C MET A 180 8.95 -4.78 -22.69
N PRO A 181 9.33 -4.53 -23.96
CA PRO A 181 10.72 -4.58 -24.41
C PRO A 181 11.68 -3.71 -23.61
N ALA A 182 11.20 -2.65 -22.99
CA ALA A 182 12.01 -1.75 -22.19
C ALA A 182 12.37 -2.32 -20.81
N LEU A 183 11.56 -3.21 -20.23
CA LEU A 183 11.76 -3.79 -18.88
C LEU A 183 12.18 -5.26 -18.93
N LYS A 184 11.56 -6.04 -19.83
CA LYS A 184 11.76 -7.49 -19.92
C LYS A 184 13.22 -7.95 -19.91
N PRO A 185 14.18 -7.30 -20.61
CA PRO A 185 15.57 -7.73 -20.63
C PRO A 185 16.29 -7.65 -19.27
N PHE A 186 15.76 -6.87 -18.35
CA PHE A 186 16.32 -6.69 -17.01
C PHE A 186 15.70 -7.62 -15.97
N ILE A 187 14.53 -8.18 -16.24
CA ILE A 187 13.79 -9.03 -15.28
C ILE A 187 14.22 -10.49 -15.44
N GLU A 188 14.66 -11.10 -14.35
CA GLU A 188 14.96 -12.52 -14.28
C GLU A 188 13.70 -13.32 -13.92
N ARG A 189 12.97 -12.87 -12.89
CA ARG A 189 11.72 -13.50 -12.45
C ARG A 189 10.87 -12.56 -11.60
N GLU A 190 9.58 -12.83 -11.53
CA GLU A 190 8.69 -12.30 -10.51
C GLU A 190 8.95 -13.07 -9.20
N HIS A 191 9.18 -12.35 -8.10
CA HIS A 191 9.47 -12.93 -6.77
C HIS A 191 8.26 -12.90 -5.84
N THR A 192 7.15 -12.38 -6.29
CA THR A 192 5.95 -12.23 -5.48
C THR A 192 5.33 -13.59 -5.14
N MET A 193 4.76 -13.75 -3.93
CA MET A 193 4.07 -14.99 -3.50
C MET A 193 2.82 -15.34 -4.34
N ILE A 194 2.57 -14.59 -5.40
CA ILE A 194 1.46 -14.75 -6.35
C ILE A 194 1.82 -15.74 -7.49
N ASP A 195 2.97 -16.41 -7.41
CA ASP A 195 3.53 -17.24 -8.49
C ASP A 195 2.63 -18.45 -8.89
N ASP A 196 1.84 -18.97 -7.96
CA ASP A 196 0.98 -20.14 -8.21
C ASP A 196 -0.43 -19.79 -8.67
N MET A 197 -0.76 -18.49 -8.81
CA MET A 197 -2.10 -18.04 -9.11
C MET A 197 -2.39 -18.01 -10.60
N LYS A 198 -3.18 -18.96 -11.04
CA LYS A 198 -3.60 -19.11 -12.44
C LYS A 198 -5.01 -18.63 -12.71
N SER A 199 -5.83 -18.44 -11.67
CA SER A 199 -7.22 -18.00 -11.78
C SER A 199 -7.46 -16.62 -11.15
N ASP A 200 -8.53 -15.95 -11.54
CA ASP A 200 -8.95 -14.69 -10.95
C ASP A 200 -9.37 -14.87 -9.47
N GLU A 201 -9.84 -16.06 -9.09
CA GLU A 201 -10.19 -16.42 -7.71
C GLU A 201 -8.94 -16.55 -6.83
N ASP A 202 -7.83 -17.09 -7.36
CA ASP A 202 -6.56 -17.20 -6.66
C ASP A 202 -5.99 -15.81 -6.34
N HIS A 203 -6.04 -14.87 -7.30
CA HIS A 203 -5.62 -13.49 -7.10
C HIS A 203 -6.37 -12.81 -5.95
N LEU A 204 -7.70 -12.98 -5.90
CA LEU A 204 -8.53 -12.43 -4.84
C LEU A 204 -8.28 -13.08 -3.47
N ALA A 205 -7.91 -14.36 -3.44
CA ALA A 205 -7.64 -15.08 -2.19
C ALA A 205 -6.43 -14.53 -1.46
N VAL A 206 -5.35 -14.18 -2.19
CA VAL A 206 -4.13 -13.59 -1.59
C VAL A 206 -4.36 -12.14 -1.18
N GLU A 207 -5.03 -11.36 -2.01
CA GLU A 207 -5.33 -9.96 -1.70
C GLU A 207 -6.17 -9.80 -0.41
N ARG A 208 -6.97 -10.80 -0.05
CA ARG A 208 -7.75 -10.84 1.20
C ARG A 208 -6.93 -11.19 2.45
N GLN A 209 -5.69 -11.62 2.30
CA GLN A 209 -4.80 -11.96 3.42
C GLN A 209 -4.01 -10.75 3.95
N PHE A 210 -4.06 -9.63 3.28
CA PHE A 210 -3.42 -8.35 3.64
C PHE A 210 -4.47 -7.33 4.06
#